data_068929d57fc440d9d621f7f2991c224d
#
_entry.id   068929d57fc440d9d621f7f2991c224d
#
_cell.length_a   1.000
_cell.length_b   1.000
_cell.length_c   1.000
_cell.angle_alpha   90.00
_cell.angle_beta   90.00
_cell.angle_gamma   90.00
#
_symmetry.space_group_name_H-M   'P 1'
#
loop_
_entity.id
_entity.type
_entity.pdbx_description
1 polymer ?
#
loop_
_entity_poly.entity_id
_entity_poly.type
_entity_poly.pdbx_seq_one_letter_code
_entity_poly.pdbx_strand_id
1 'polypeptide(L)'
;MESRNWIGGEWLSPSGEEMVVHNPSDLKEEVGVVHFSETSDITQAGDAAQLAQAGWAALSPAARGVYLFKAAGLLEAALPELAELASREMGKPITEMRGEVMRGVHLLRYYAAEGVRSIGTVIPSNEPGVLQYTKRIPLGVTAVITPWNFPVAIPLWKIAPALLCGNTVIWKPAEHASLTAVRVAELFEAVQLPPGVLNLVIGQGNRIGDALLEHPVLDAVSFTGSTATGLGIAERCARRNMKYQTEMGGKNAAIVLKDADVAQAVAMIVSGAFRSAGQKCTATSRVIVEQSVYDTFTEALRQAVEQIQIAPALDPGAYLGPVASAGQYEKVMSYISLARREAEILAEGGAAAGTENGYYVRPLVATGLNSSHPLIQKEIFGPVMGVVQADDFEDAIRLCNDSIYGLSASLFTRDLRLAHRFLDEANAGMVRVNQETAGVEYQAPFGGLKQSSSHTREQGQAALDFYSAIKTCAISYE
;
A
#
# COMPACT_ATOMS: atom_id res chain seq x y z
N MET A 1 0.33 1.51 -25.53
CA MET A 1 0.50 2.79 -24.78
C MET A 1 1.98 2.98 -24.50
N GLU A 2 2.49 4.24 -24.53
CA GLU A 2 3.88 4.53 -24.14
C GLU A 2 3.90 5.38 -22.88
N SER A 3 4.86 5.12 -21.98
CA SER A 3 5.01 5.94 -20.78
C SER A 3 5.74 7.25 -21.10
N ARG A 4 5.41 8.28 -20.34
CA ARG A 4 6.07 9.60 -20.40
C ARG A 4 6.17 10.18 -19.00
N ASN A 5 7.18 10.98 -18.74
CA ASN A 5 7.25 11.80 -17.55
C ASN A 5 6.31 13.01 -17.68
N TRP A 6 5.74 13.44 -16.56
CA TRP A 6 5.00 14.71 -16.48
C TRP A 6 5.73 15.62 -15.50
N ILE A 7 6.52 16.55 -16.03
CA ILE A 7 7.40 17.41 -15.23
C ILE A 7 7.12 18.87 -15.58
N GLY A 8 6.89 19.71 -14.57
CA GLY A 8 6.63 21.13 -14.77
C GLY A 8 5.39 21.43 -15.60
N GLY A 9 4.45 20.50 -15.70
CA GLY A 9 3.23 20.60 -16.52
C GLY A 9 3.40 20.14 -17.96
N GLU A 10 4.56 19.61 -18.34
CA GLU A 10 4.87 19.12 -19.69
C GLU A 10 5.08 17.60 -19.70
N TRP A 11 4.59 16.95 -20.79
CA TRP A 11 4.84 15.54 -21.04
C TRP A 11 6.15 15.37 -21.80
N LEU A 12 7.10 14.67 -21.17
CA LEU A 12 8.45 14.46 -21.70
C LEU A 12 8.70 12.97 -21.91
N SER A 13 9.33 12.62 -23.03
CA SER A 13 9.76 11.24 -23.28
C SER A 13 11.14 11.02 -22.64
N PRO A 14 11.28 10.14 -21.65
CA PRO A 14 12.58 9.79 -21.08
C PRO A 14 13.51 9.18 -22.14
N SER A 15 14.81 9.38 -21.96
CA SER A 15 15.85 8.91 -22.91
C SER A 15 16.58 7.65 -22.46
N GLY A 16 16.17 7.05 -21.34
CA GLY A 16 16.78 5.85 -20.78
C GLY A 16 16.32 4.56 -21.47
N GLU A 17 16.58 3.43 -20.80
CA GLU A 17 16.18 2.10 -21.28
C GLU A 17 14.66 1.95 -21.40
N GLU A 18 14.25 1.03 -22.26
CA GLU A 18 12.85 0.68 -22.48
C GLU A 18 12.53 -0.70 -21.87
N MET A 19 11.29 -0.86 -21.43
CA MET A 19 10.72 -2.13 -20.99
C MET A 19 9.36 -2.33 -21.65
N VAL A 20 9.21 -3.45 -22.36
CA VAL A 20 7.89 -3.87 -22.84
C VAL A 20 7.12 -4.47 -21.69
N VAL A 21 5.91 -3.97 -21.45
CA VAL A 21 4.99 -4.46 -20.43
C VAL A 21 4.06 -5.48 -21.08
N HIS A 22 4.13 -6.71 -20.60
CA HIS A 22 3.24 -7.79 -21.00
C HIS A 22 2.14 -7.99 -19.96
N ASN A 23 0.96 -8.42 -20.43
CA ASN A 23 -0.14 -8.78 -19.54
C ASN A 23 0.23 -10.04 -18.73
N PRO A 24 0.28 -9.99 -17.38
CA PRO A 24 0.58 -11.16 -16.56
C PRO A 24 -0.40 -12.32 -16.75
N SER A 25 -1.59 -12.06 -17.29
CA SER A 25 -2.59 -13.08 -17.63
C SER A 25 -2.30 -13.81 -18.95
N ASP A 26 -1.68 -13.12 -19.91
CA ASP A 26 -1.24 -13.67 -21.19
C ASP A 26 0.02 -12.94 -21.67
N LEU A 27 1.17 -13.56 -21.51
CA LEU A 27 2.48 -12.99 -21.83
C LEU A 27 2.70 -12.70 -23.33
N LYS A 28 1.78 -13.11 -24.19
CA LYS A 28 1.80 -12.75 -25.61
C LYS A 28 1.17 -11.39 -25.88
N GLU A 29 0.37 -10.89 -24.92
CA GLU A 29 -0.28 -9.58 -25.02
C GLU A 29 0.65 -8.49 -24.52
N GLU A 30 1.06 -7.59 -25.40
CA GLU A 30 1.76 -6.37 -25.06
C GLU A 30 0.75 -5.29 -24.61
N VAL A 31 0.95 -4.75 -23.40
CA VAL A 31 0.12 -3.67 -22.83
C VAL A 31 0.66 -2.30 -23.26
N GLY A 32 1.98 -2.18 -23.31
CA GLY A 32 2.65 -0.96 -23.73
C GLY A 32 4.16 -0.99 -23.47
N VAL A 33 4.80 0.16 -23.70
CA VAL A 33 6.24 0.35 -23.52
C VAL A 33 6.48 1.38 -22.42
N VAL A 34 7.37 1.07 -21.52
CA VAL A 34 7.83 1.97 -20.44
C VAL A 34 9.22 2.46 -20.79
N HIS A 35 9.36 3.78 -20.92
CA HIS A 35 10.64 4.47 -21.07
C HIS A 35 11.11 4.94 -19.69
N PHE A 36 12.35 4.65 -19.32
CA PHE A 36 12.89 4.98 -18.02
C PHE A 36 13.67 6.29 -18.03
N SER A 37 13.52 7.02 -16.94
CA SER A 37 14.22 8.27 -16.66
C SER A 37 15.69 8.05 -16.31
N GLU A 38 16.49 9.07 -16.57
CA GLU A 38 17.85 9.24 -16.10
C GLU A 38 17.91 10.27 -14.96
N THR A 39 19.08 10.45 -14.39
CA THR A 39 19.30 11.38 -13.26
C THR A 39 18.93 12.82 -13.60
N SER A 40 19.08 13.25 -14.86
CA SER A 40 18.69 14.58 -15.35
C SER A 40 17.19 14.86 -15.18
N ASP A 41 16.35 13.84 -15.39
CA ASP A 41 14.88 13.99 -15.22
C ASP A 41 14.52 14.26 -13.76
N ILE A 42 15.26 13.64 -12.81
CA ILE A 42 15.11 13.91 -11.38
C ILE A 42 15.47 15.35 -11.05
N THR A 43 16.58 15.85 -11.61
CA THR A 43 16.99 17.25 -11.41
C THR A 43 15.91 18.21 -11.94
N GLN A 44 15.41 17.97 -13.15
CA GLN A 44 14.35 18.79 -13.75
C GLN A 44 13.05 18.75 -12.90
N ALA A 45 12.65 17.58 -12.40
CA ALA A 45 11.49 17.42 -11.54
C ALA A 45 11.64 18.15 -10.19
N GLY A 46 12.84 18.11 -9.62
CA GLY A 46 13.19 18.84 -8.39
C GLY A 46 13.10 20.35 -8.58
N ASP A 47 13.70 20.88 -9.65
CA ASP A 47 13.65 22.31 -9.96
C ASP A 47 12.22 22.78 -10.21
N ALA A 48 11.43 22.03 -10.96
CA ALA A 48 10.02 22.33 -11.23
C ALA A 48 9.19 22.32 -9.94
N ALA A 49 9.39 21.32 -9.07
CA ALA A 49 8.70 21.22 -7.79
C ALA A 49 9.05 22.39 -6.85
N GLN A 50 10.33 22.77 -6.78
CA GLN A 50 10.80 23.89 -5.97
C GLN A 50 10.21 25.23 -6.46
N LEU A 51 10.20 25.44 -7.77
CA LEU A 51 9.64 26.68 -8.38
C LEU A 51 8.15 26.83 -8.07
N ALA A 52 7.39 25.74 -8.09
CA ALA A 52 5.95 25.75 -7.84
C ALA A 52 5.57 25.88 -6.35
N GLN A 53 6.47 25.51 -5.44
CA GLN A 53 6.18 25.28 -4.02
C GLN A 53 5.58 26.50 -3.32
N ALA A 54 6.17 27.68 -3.47
CA ALA A 54 5.72 28.90 -2.79
C ALA A 54 4.31 29.32 -3.26
N GLY A 55 4.04 29.26 -4.58
CA GLY A 55 2.72 29.60 -5.14
C GLY A 55 1.64 28.62 -4.67
N TRP A 56 1.94 27.32 -4.66
CA TRP A 56 1.01 26.30 -4.17
C TRP A 56 0.72 26.41 -2.68
N ALA A 57 1.75 26.63 -1.85
CA ALA A 57 1.62 26.81 -0.41
C ALA A 57 0.80 28.08 -0.04
N ALA A 58 0.84 29.12 -0.87
CA ALA A 58 0.09 30.35 -0.65
C ALA A 58 -1.43 30.20 -0.84
N LEU A 59 -1.89 29.17 -1.58
CA LEU A 59 -3.32 28.87 -1.66
C LEU A 59 -3.86 28.40 -0.32
N SER A 60 -5.13 28.71 -0.03
CA SER A 60 -5.79 28.14 1.14
C SER A 60 -5.96 26.61 0.99
N PRO A 61 -5.99 25.83 2.08
CA PRO A 61 -6.24 24.40 2.00
C PRO A 61 -7.56 24.07 1.28
N ALA A 62 -8.60 24.86 1.47
CA ALA A 62 -9.86 24.73 0.75
C ALA A 62 -9.70 24.90 -0.76
N ALA A 63 -8.90 25.89 -1.20
CA ALA A 63 -8.63 26.09 -2.64
C ALA A 63 -7.85 24.93 -3.24
N ARG A 64 -6.86 24.38 -2.52
CA ARG A 64 -6.16 23.15 -2.94
C ARG A 64 -7.09 21.94 -3.00
N GLY A 65 -8.04 21.83 -2.06
CA GLY A 65 -9.06 20.78 -2.03
C GLY A 65 -9.96 20.76 -3.26
N VAL A 66 -10.21 21.90 -3.90
CA VAL A 66 -11.00 21.96 -5.14
C VAL A 66 -10.37 21.15 -6.27
N TYR A 67 -9.04 21.17 -6.40
CA TYR A 67 -8.34 20.35 -7.40
C TYR A 67 -8.53 18.85 -7.13
N LEU A 68 -8.42 18.43 -5.87
CA LEU A 68 -8.64 17.03 -5.47
C LEU A 68 -10.08 16.58 -5.72
N PHE A 69 -11.05 17.45 -5.44
CA PHE A 69 -12.46 17.15 -5.68
C PHE A 69 -12.78 17.00 -7.17
N LYS A 70 -12.21 17.86 -8.03
CA LYS A 70 -12.34 17.75 -9.48
C LYS A 70 -11.68 16.48 -10.01
N ALA A 71 -10.46 16.16 -9.52
CA ALA A 71 -9.75 14.94 -9.87
C ALA A 71 -10.54 13.68 -9.49
N ALA A 72 -11.25 13.69 -8.37
CA ALA A 72 -12.12 12.58 -7.95
C ALA A 72 -13.26 12.34 -8.98
N GLY A 73 -13.87 13.39 -9.50
CA GLY A 73 -14.92 13.26 -10.53
C GLY A 73 -14.38 12.68 -11.85
N LEU A 74 -13.18 13.10 -12.27
CA LEU A 74 -12.54 12.55 -13.47
C LEU A 74 -12.10 11.09 -13.27
N LEU A 75 -11.57 10.76 -12.09
CA LEU A 75 -11.19 9.38 -11.76
C LEU A 75 -12.41 8.45 -11.76
N GLU A 76 -13.53 8.90 -11.21
CA GLU A 76 -14.79 8.14 -11.23
C GLU A 76 -15.29 7.90 -12.65
N ALA A 77 -15.22 8.91 -13.52
CA ALA A 77 -15.57 8.79 -14.93
C ALA A 77 -14.63 7.85 -15.70
N ALA A 78 -13.34 7.84 -15.39
CA ALA A 78 -12.32 6.99 -16.00
C ALA A 78 -12.24 5.58 -15.38
N LEU A 79 -13.07 5.24 -14.38
CA LEU A 79 -12.98 4.00 -13.62
C LEU A 79 -12.94 2.74 -14.50
N PRO A 80 -13.82 2.55 -15.51
CA PRO A 80 -13.79 1.32 -16.30
C PRO A 80 -12.48 1.13 -17.07
N GLU A 81 -12.02 2.18 -17.72
CA GLU A 81 -10.81 2.20 -18.56
C GLU A 81 -9.54 2.03 -17.71
N LEU A 82 -9.44 2.79 -16.61
CA LEU A 82 -8.29 2.71 -15.72
C LEU A 82 -8.20 1.35 -15.01
N ALA A 83 -9.34 0.79 -14.58
CA ALA A 83 -9.36 -0.53 -13.97
C ALA A 83 -8.92 -1.61 -14.97
N GLU A 84 -9.35 -1.54 -16.22
CA GLU A 84 -8.93 -2.46 -17.26
C GLU A 84 -7.41 -2.35 -17.53
N LEU A 85 -6.89 -1.14 -17.73
CA LEU A 85 -5.47 -0.90 -17.94
C LEU A 85 -4.63 -1.45 -16.78
N ALA A 86 -4.98 -1.13 -15.54
CA ALA A 86 -4.26 -1.58 -14.35
C ALA A 86 -4.34 -3.10 -14.15
N SER A 87 -5.47 -3.74 -14.49
CA SER A 87 -5.59 -5.20 -14.46
C SER A 87 -4.69 -5.85 -15.51
N ARG A 88 -4.60 -5.30 -16.72
CA ARG A 88 -3.70 -5.77 -17.77
C ARG A 88 -2.23 -5.56 -17.41
N GLU A 89 -1.90 -4.45 -16.74
CA GLU A 89 -0.52 -4.11 -16.39
C GLU A 89 0.05 -4.97 -15.26
N MET A 90 -0.77 -5.32 -14.24
CA MET A 90 -0.24 -6.00 -13.04
C MET A 90 -0.99 -7.27 -12.62
N GLY A 91 -2.03 -7.69 -13.35
CA GLY A 91 -2.68 -8.99 -13.15
C GLY A 91 -3.74 -9.07 -12.05
N LYS A 92 -4.08 -7.97 -11.36
CA LYS A 92 -5.15 -7.98 -10.35
C LYS A 92 -6.52 -8.20 -11.00
N PRO A 93 -7.39 -9.07 -10.44
CA PRO A 93 -8.74 -9.27 -10.95
C PRO A 93 -9.51 -7.96 -11.12
N ILE A 94 -10.21 -7.81 -12.24
CA ILE A 94 -10.91 -6.57 -12.64
C ILE A 94 -11.94 -6.11 -11.59
N THR A 95 -12.57 -7.05 -10.89
CA THR A 95 -13.53 -6.74 -9.82
C THR A 95 -12.86 -6.06 -8.64
N GLU A 96 -11.65 -6.52 -8.26
CA GLU A 96 -10.84 -5.89 -7.20
C GLU A 96 -10.27 -4.55 -7.68
N MET A 97 -9.81 -4.45 -8.93
CA MET A 97 -9.26 -3.23 -9.48
C MET A 97 -10.30 -2.11 -9.56
N ARG A 98 -11.55 -2.43 -9.93
CA ARG A 98 -12.65 -1.45 -9.89
C ARG A 98 -12.88 -0.93 -8.47
N GLY A 99 -12.83 -1.82 -7.47
CA GLY A 99 -12.92 -1.44 -6.05
C GLY A 99 -11.76 -0.54 -5.62
N GLU A 100 -10.55 -0.79 -6.13
CA GLU A 100 -9.38 0.04 -5.85
C GLU A 100 -9.50 1.44 -6.46
N VAL A 101 -9.90 1.56 -7.73
CA VAL A 101 -10.12 2.86 -8.38
C VAL A 101 -11.19 3.66 -7.63
N MET A 102 -12.30 3.02 -7.27
CA MET A 102 -13.34 3.67 -6.46
C MET A 102 -12.82 4.11 -5.09
N ARG A 103 -11.93 3.34 -4.46
CA ARG A 103 -11.24 3.76 -3.24
C ARG A 103 -10.41 5.02 -3.47
N GLY A 104 -9.73 5.14 -4.62
CA GLY A 104 -9.03 6.36 -5.03
C GLY A 104 -9.96 7.58 -5.11
N VAL A 105 -11.17 7.41 -5.65
CA VAL A 105 -12.21 8.45 -5.69
C VAL A 105 -12.59 8.91 -4.27
N HIS A 106 -12.84 7.95 -3.37
CA HIS A 106 -13.19 8.26 -1.99
C HIS A 106 -12.06 8.97 -1.23
N LEU A 107 -10.81 8.56 -1.44
CA LEU A 107 -9.62 9.21 -0.87
C LEU A 107 -9.49 10.65 -1.31
N LEU A 108 -9.63 10.94 -2.60
CA LEU A 108 -9.57 12.30 -3.13
C LEU A 108 -10.69 13.18 -2.55
N ARG A 109 -11.92 12.66 -2.47
CA ARG A 109 -13.06 13.38 -1.85
C ARG A 109 -12.86 13.62 -0.37
N TYR A 110 -12.35 12.63 0.36
CA TYR A 110 -12.05 12.74 1.78
C TYR A 110 -11.04 13.87 2.05
N TYR A 111 -9.89 13.84 1.36
CA TYR A 111 -8.88 14.87 1.56
C TYR A 111 -9.31 16.25 1.03
N ALA A 112 -10.10 16.32 -0.02
CA ALA A 112 -10.69 17.58 -0.45
C ALA A 112 -11.52 18.23 0.68
N ALA A 113 -12.31 17.43 1.40
CA ALA A 113 -13.13 17.90 2.52
C ALA A 113 -12.31 18.25 3.78
N GLU A 114 -11.15 17.61 4.00
CA GLU A 114 -10.25 17.95 5.11
C GLU A 114 -9.68 19.38 5.00
N GLY A 115 -9.67 19.98 3.82
CA GLY A 115 -9.18 21.35 3.58
C GLY A 115 -9.91 22.46 4.34
N VAL A 116 -11.10 22.19 4.90
CA VAL A 116 -11.88 23.14 5.71
C VAL A 116 -11.84 22.85 7.21
N ARG A 117 -11.08 21.84 7.65
CA ARG A 117 -10.92 21.54 9.07
C ARG A 117 -9.90 22.45 9.74
N SER A 118 -9.97 22.53 11.07
CA SER A 118 -9.00 23.27 11.87
C SER A 118 -7.59 22.70 11.72
N ILE A 119 -6.63 23.57 11.46
CA ILE A 119 -5.20 23.24 11.26
C ILE A 119 -4.31 23.76 12.40
N GLY A 120 -4.90 24.22 13.50
CA GLY A 120 -4.15 24.75 14.64
C GLY A 120 -5.00 24.90 15.88
N THR A 121 -4.36 25.32 16.96
CA THR A 121 -4.97 25.46 18.29
C THR A 121 -4.56 26.80 18.90
N VAL A 122 -5.49 27.52 19.51
CA VAL A 122 -5.21 28.66 20.36
C VAL A 122 -4.78 28.16 21.75
N ILE A 123 -3.66 28.64 22.24
CA ILE A 123 -3.05 28.23 23.52
C ILE A 123 -3.10 29.40 24.49
N PRO A 124 -3.57 29.20 25.73
CA PRO A 124 -3.51 30.26 26.76
C PRO A 124 -2.06 30.72 27.02
N SER A 125 -1.85 32.03 27.08
CA SER A 125 -0.57 32.62 27.50
C SER A 125 -0.54 32.87 28.99
N ASN A 126 0.62 32.69 29.64
CA ASN A 126 0.84 33.15 31.02
C ASN A 126 1.09 34.67 31.13
N GLU A 127 1.38 35.32 29.98
CA GLU A 127 1.60 36.77 29.92
C GLU A 127 0.34 37.46 29.45
N PRO A 128 -0.14 38.50 30.17
CA PRO A 128 -1.22 39.37 29.70
C PRO A 128 -0.86 39.99 28.34
N GLY A 129 -1.86 40.24 27.49
CA GLY A 129 -1.65 40.91 26.20
C GLY A 129 -0.92 40.05 25.14
N VAL A 130 -0.79 38.75 25.36
CA VAL A 130 -0.14 37.83 24.37
C VAL A 130 -1.14 36.80 23.85
N LEU A 131 -1.34 36.79 22.54
CA LEU A 131 -2.02 35.71 21.82
C LEU A 131 -1.02 34.64 21.40
N GLN A 132 -1.22 33.41 21.86
CA GLN A 132 -0.45 32.23 21.39
C GLN A 132 -1.33 31.27 20.60
N TYR A 133 -0.79 30.75 19.50
CA TYR A 133 -1.48 29.74 18.69
C TYR A 133 -0.48 28.87 17.92
N THR A 134 -0.92 27.69 17.51
CA THR A 134 -0.20 26.87 16.55
C THR A 134 -0.84 26.97 15.17
N LYS A 135 -0.06 26.77 14.15
CA LYS A 135 -0.54 26.52 12.78
C LYS A 135 0.29 25.41 12.13
N ARG A 136 -0.33 24.68 11.20
CA ARG A 136 0.39 23.74 10.35
C ARG A 136 0.91 24.45 9.11
N ILE A 137 2.15 24.14 8.75
CA ILE A 137 2.81 24.63 7.53
C ILE A 137 3.23 23.43 6.68
N PRO A 138 3.30 23.57 5.33
CA PRO A 138 3.85 22.53 4.46
C PRO A 138 5.30 22.21 4.84
N LEU A 139 5.75 21.01 4.48
CA LEU A 139 7.16 20.62 4.58
C LEU A 139 7.98 21.27 3.47
N GLY A 140 7.45 21.26 2.23
CA GLY A 140 8.12 21.75 1.04
C GLY A 140 7.96 20.78 -0.14
N VAL A 141 9.07 20.31 -0.70
CA VAL A 141 9.10 19.31 -1.78
C VAL A 141 9.11 17.91 -1.18
N THR A 142 8.17 17.06 -1.57
CA THR A 142 8.02 15.70 -1.05
C THR A 142 8.19 14.67 -2.17
N ALA A 143 9.08 13.69 -1.99
CA ALA A 143 9.10 12.50 -2.83
C ALA A 143 8.03 11.49 -2.38
N VAL A 144 7.26 10.98 -3.32
CA VAL A 144 6.27 9.92 -3.13
C VAL A 144 6.69 8.73 -3.97
N ILE A 145 7.07 7.62 -3.32
CA ILE A 145 7.53 6.40 -3.97
C ILE A 145 6.51 5.31 -3.69
N THR A 146 5.92 4.72 -4.74
CA THR A 146 4.76 3.85 -4.61
C THR A 146 4.98 2.49 -5.27
N PRO A 147 4.40 1.41 -4.70
CA PRO A 147 4.52 0.06 -5.23
C PRO A 147 3.54 -0.18 -6.39
N TRP A 148 3.62 -1.39 -6.94
CA TRP A 148 2.79 -1.82 -8.06
C TRP A 148 1.47 -2.51 -7.66
N ASN A 149 1.35 -3.01 -6.42
CA ASN A 149 0.23 -3.87 -6.02
C ASN A 149 -1.10 -3.14 -5.78
N PHE A 150 -1.05 -1.82 -5.51
CA PHE A 150 -2.19 -0.92 -5.49
C PHE A 150 -1.84 0.36 -6.26
N PRO A 151 -1.79 0.27 -7.62
CA PRO A 151 -1.21 1.32 -8.47
C PRO A 151 -2.04 2.60 -8.54
N VAL A 152 -3.28 2.59 -8.06
CA VAL A 152 -4.16 3.76 -7.99
C VAL A 152 -4.34 4.26 -6.55
N ALA A 153 -4.70 3.38 -5.63
CA ALA A 153 -5.05 3.80 -4.28
C ALA A 153 -3.83 4.28 -3.48
N ILE A 154 -2.68 3.56 -3.52
CA ILE A 154 -1.49 3.95 -2.74
C ILE A 154 -0.93 5.29 -3.21
N PRO A 155 -0.74 5.57 -4.50
CA PRO A 155 -0.35 6.90 -4.93
C PRO A 155 -1.30 7.99 -4.43
N LEU A 156 -2.60 7.80 -4.59
CA LEU A 156 -3.59 8.83 -4.24
C LEU A 156 -3.68 9.08 -2.74
N TRP A 157 -3.52 8.06 -1.88
CA TRP A 157 -3.55 8.30 -0.43
C TRP A 157 -2.29 8.99 0.10
N LYS A 158 -1.20 9.07 -0.72
CA LYS A 158 0.02 9.82 -0.41
C LYS A 158 0.00 11.21 -1.06
N ILE A 159 -0.33 11.29 -2.35
CA ILE A 159 -0.34 12.53 -3.14
C ILE A 159 -1.42 13.49 -2.63
N ALA A 160 -2.64 13.01 -2.38
CA ALA A 160 -3.73 13.89 -1.98
C ALA A 160 -3.47 14.65 -0.66
N PRO A 161 -3.06 14.01 0.46
CA PRO A 161 -2.73 14.74 1.68
C PRO A 161 -1.47 15.60 1.54
N ALA A 162 -0.47 15.17 0.74
CA ALA A 162 0.71 15.99 0.47
C ALA A 162 0.33 17.31 -0.20
N LEU A 163 -0.45 17.24 -1.28
CA LEU A 163 -0.95 18.42 -2.01
C LEU A 163 -1.86 19.28 -1.13
N LEU A 164 -2.76 18.66 -0.37
CA LEU A 164 -3.67 19.39 0.52
C LEU A 164 -2.90 20.21 1.57
N CYS A 165 -1.83 19.65 2.14
CA CYS A 165 -0.97 20.33 3.11
C CYS A 165 -0.13 21.45 2.48
N GLY A 166 -0.11 21.59 1.14
CA GLY A 166 0.62 22.63 0.43
C GLY A 166 2.04 22.26 0.01
N ASN A 167 2.36 20.96 0.01
CA ASN A 167 3.61 20.45 -0.54
C ASN A 167 3.51 20.29 -2.06
N THR A 168 4.64 20.38 -2.73
CA THR A 168 4.79 19.87 -4.11
C THR A 168 5.33 18.45 -4.09
N VAL A 169 5.05 17.67 -5.12
CA VAL A 169 5.30 16.24 -5.15
C VAL A 169 6.14 15.84 -6.35
N ILE A 170 7.17 15.02 -6.10
CA ILE A 170 7.85 14.22 -7.11
C ILE A 170 7.40 12.77 -6.90
N TRP A 171 6.59 12.24 -7.83
CA TRP A 171 6.05 10.90 -7.73
C TRP A 171 6.82 9.91 -8.59
N LYS A 172 7.39 8.89 -7.94
CA LYS A 172 8.03 7.75 -8.60
C LYS A 172 7.19 6.49 -8.37
N PRO A 173 6.43 6.01 -9.35
CA PRO A 173 5.75 4.72 -9.30
C PRO A 173 6.73 3.55 -9.45
N ALA A 174 6.28 2.35 -9.11
CA ALA A 174 6.99 1.12 -9.47
C ALA A 174 6.96 0.89 -10.99
N GLU A 175 7.98 0.20 -11.52
CA GLU A 175 8.14 -0.07 -12.95
C GLU A 175 6.90 -0.77 -13.55
N HIS A 176 6.35 -1.75 -12.82
CA HIS A 176 5.16 -2.54 -13.21
C HIS A 176 3.81 -1.82 -12.94
N ALA A 177 3.82 -0.50 -12.72
CA ALA A 177 2.63 0.34 -12.55
C ALA A 177 2.78 1.67 -13.28
N SER A 178 3.69 1.76 -14.23
CA SER A 178 4.07 3.01 -14.90
C SER A 178 2.99 3.51 -15.86
N LEU A 179 2.35 2.62 -16.61
CA LEU A 179 1.28 2.98 -17.55
C LEU A 179 0.03 3.48 -16.80
N THR A 180 -0.33 2.79 -15.72
CA THR A 180 -1.40 3.23 -14.81
C THR A 180 -1.07 4.58 -14.19
N ALA A 181 0.19 4.83 -13.81
CA ALA A 181 0.62 6.10 -13.24
C ALA A 181 0.52 7.26 -14.23
N VAL A 182 0.87 7.06 -15.51
CA VAL A 182 0.65 8.05 -16.58
C VAL A 182 -0.83 8.42 -16.65
N ARG A 183 -1.72 7.43 -16.66
CA ARG A 183 -3.16 7.65 -16.75
C ARG A 183 -3.72 8.41 -15.54
N VAL A 184 -3.19 8.13 -14.34
CA VAL A 184 -3.53 8.90 -13.13
C VAL A 184 -3.00 10.34 -13.21
N ALA A 185 -1.79 10.58 -13.73
CA ALA A 185 -1.23 11.91 -13.87
C ALA A 185 -2.02 12.76 -14.88
N GLU A 186 -2.52 12.17 -15.99
CA GLU A 186 -3.39 12.83 -16.96
C GLU A 186 -4.69 13.38 -16.32
N LEU A 187 -5.19 12.76 -15.24
CA LEU A 187 -6.36 13.31 -14.52
C LEU A 187 -6.00 14.60 -13.76
N PHE A 188 -4.77 14.72 -13.24
CA PHE A 188 -4.30 15.96 -12.61
C PHE A 188 -3.98 17.07 -13.62
N GLU A 189 -3.50 16.72 -14.81
CA GLU A 189 -3.40 17.65 -15.94
C GLU A 189 -4.78 18.18 -16.33
N ALA A 190 -5.76 17.28 -16.51
CA ALA A 190 -7.11 17.65 -16.93
C ALA A 190 -7.84 18.59 -15.93
N VAL A 191 -7.51 18.55 -14.64
CA VAL A 191 -8.00 19.53 -13.65
C VAL A 191 -7.17 20.81 -13.63
N GLN A 192 -6.19 20.96 -14.52
CA GLN A 192 -5.30 22.11 -14.62
C GLN A 192 -4.54 22.37 -13.31
N LEU A 193 -3.97 21.30 -12.72
CA LEU A 193 -3.09 21.45 -11.58
C LEU A 193 -1.90 22.35 -11.97
N PRO A 194 -1.53 23.35 -11.17
CA PRO A 194 -0.46 24.27 -11.57
C PRO A 194 0.85 23.52 -11.90
N PRO A 195 1.57 23.93 -12.96
CA PRO A 195 2.82 23.31 -13.38
C PRO A 195 3.81 23.13 -12.24
N GLY A 196 4.42 21.95 -12.11
CA GLY A 196 5.41 21.62 -11.08
C GLY A 196 4.83 21.23 -9.71
N VAL A 197 3.52 21.38 -9.47
CA VAL A 197 2.89 20.96 -8.19
C VAL A 197 2.92 19.44 -8.01
N LEU A 198 2.69 18.70 -9.09
CA LEU A 198 2.90 17.24 -9.15
C LEU A 198 3.80 16.95 -10.35
N ASN A 199 4.85 16.17 -10.12
CA ASN A 199 5.78 15.74 -11.16
C ASN A 199 5.85 14.21 -11.13
N LEU A 200 5.51 13.55 -12.24
CA LEU A 200 5.64 12.11 -12.42
C LEU A 200 6.97 11.81 -13.07
N VAL A 201 7.80 10.97 -12.42
CA VAL A 201 9.08 10.49 -12.96
C VAL A 201 9.10 8.97 -12.94
N ILE A 202 9.13 8.37 -14.12
CA ILE A 202 9.11 6.92 -14.32
C ILE A 202 10.53 6.41 -14.48
N GLY A 203 11.00 5.57 -13.55
CA GLY A 203 12.36 5.07 -13.61
C GLY A 203 12.63 3.93 -12.65
N GLN A 204 13.70 3.22 -12.92
CA GLN A 204 14.15 2.11 -12.10
C GLN A 204 14.73 2.62 -10.78
N GLY A 205 14.26 2.04 -9.66
CA GLY A 205 14.65 2.48 -8.32
C GLY A 205 16.15 2.40 -8.06
N ASN A 206 16.83 1.42 -8.64
CA ASN A 206 18.29 1.24 -8.54
C ASN A 206 19.11 2.26 -9.38
N ARG A 207 18.48 2.93 -10.35
CA ARG A 207 19.15 3.94 -11.21
C ARG A 207 18.91 5.36 -10.72
N ILE A 208 17.64 5.72 -10.49
CA ILE A 208 17.28 7.10 -10.17
C ILE A 208 17.00 7.33 -8.67
N GLY A 209 16.91 6.26 -7.87
CA GLY A 209 16.54 6.35 -6.45
C GLY A 209 17.53 7.19 -5.64
N ASP A 210 18.82 7.00 -5.86
CA ASP A 210 19.85 7.76 -5.16
C ASP A 210 19.81 9.24 -5.52
N ALA A 211 19.69 9.58 -6.81
CA ALA A 211 19.55 10.95 -7.27
C ALA A 211 18.30 11.64 -6.67
N LEU A 212 17.19 10.91 -6.56
CA LEU A 212 15.97 11.43 -5.93
C LEU A 212 16.18 11.71 -4.45
N LEU A 213 16.72 10.73 -3.68
CA LEU A 213 16.87 10.86 -2.23
C LEU A 213 17.96 11.87 -1.81
N GLU A 214 18.95 12.10 -2.67
CA GLU A 214 20.02 13.04 -2.43
C GLU A 214 19.76 14.44 -3.00
N HIS A 215 18.64 14.61 -3.72
CA HIS A 215 18.28 15.89 -4.31
C HIS A 215 18.18 16.99 -3.22
N PRO A 216 18.87 18.14 -3.37
CA PRO A 216 18.98 19.13 -2.29
C PRO A 216 17.66 19.79 -1.90
N VAL A 217 16.71 19.87 -2.83
CA VAL A 217 15.38 20.50 -2.58
C VAL A 217 14.40 19.59 -1.84
N LEU A 218 14.75 18.32 -1.63
CA LEU A 218 13.83 17.36 -1.03
C LEU A 218 13.75 17.56 0.49
N ASP A 219 12.54 17.76 1.01
CA ASP A 219 12.23 17.99 2.43
C ASP A 219 11.62 16.77 3.11
N ALA A 220 10.96 15.89 2.36
CA ALA A 220 10.35 14.69 2.92
C ALA A 220 10.25 13.56 1.88
N VAL A 221 10.17 12.31 2.39
CA VAL A 221 9.95 11.10 1.59
C VAL A 221 8.80 10.28 2.18
N SER A 222 7.81 9.93 1.36
CA SER A 222 6.82 8.91 1.69
C SER A 222 7.00 7.71 0.76
N PHE A 223 7.32 6.57 1.35
CA PHE A 223 7.64 5.32 0.65
C PHE A 223 6.69 4.20 1.05
N THR A 224 6.26 3.40 0.07
CA THR A 224 5.68 2.07 0.31
C THR A 224 6.36 1.05 -0.60
N GLY A 225 6.85 -0.06 -0.01
CA GLY A 225 7.52 -1.11 -0.74
C GLY A 225 8.22 -2.15 0.13
N SER A 226 9.33 -2.71 -0.34
CA SER A 226 10.06 -3.75 0.39
C SER A 226 10.73 -3.22 1.66
N THR A 227 10.83 -4.06 2.70
CA THR A 227 11.48 -3.72 3.98
C THR A 227 12.93 -3.29 3.77
N ALA A 228 13.68 -3.99 2.93
CA ALA A 228 15.08 -3.65 2.68
C ALA A 228 15.24 -2.25 2.06
N THR A 229 14.42 -1.90 1.08
CA THR A 229 14.42 -0.58 0.45
C THR A 229 13.99 0.50 1.44
N GLY A 230 12.92 0.26 2.21
CA GLY A 230 12.40 1.23 3.18
C GLY A 230 13.40 1.55 4.29
N LEU A 231 14.13 0.56 4.82
CA LEU A 231 15.19 0.77 5.80
C LEU A 231 16.36 1.59 5.21
N GLY A 232 16.76 1.33 3.96
CA GLY A 232 17.78 2.11 3.28
C GLY A 232 17.37 3.57 3.04
N ILE A 233 16.09 3.82 2.71
CA ILE A 233 15.53 5.18 2.60
C ILE A 233 15.54 5.88 3.96
N ALA A 234 15.08 5.21 5.01
CA ALA A 234 15.07 5.76 6.36
C ALA A 234 16.46 6.18 6.84
N GLU A 235 17.48 5.34 6.59
CA GLU A 235 18.86 5.66 6.91
C GLU A 235 19.36 6.93 6.20
N ARG A 236 19.11 7.06 4.88
CA ARG A 236 19.50 8.25 4.10
C ARG A 236 18.78 9.50 4.56
N CYS A 237 17.46 9.41 4.80
CA CYS A 237 16.67 10.53 5.32
C CYS A 237 17.18 11.00 6.69
N ALA A 238 17.51 10.06 7.58
CA ALA A 238 18.01 10.37 8.92
C ALA A 238 19.36 11.13 8.86
N ARG A 239 20.27 10.77 7.95
CA ARG A 239 21.55 11.49 7.76
C ARG A 239 21.36 12.95 7.36
N ARG A 240 20.25 13.27 6.68
CA ARG A 240 19.92 14.65 6.23
C ARG A 240 18.95 15.36 7.16
N ASN A 241 18.54 14.75 8.28
CA ASN A 241 17.44 15.24 9.13
C ASN A 241 16.14 15.50 8.34
N MET A 242 15.93 14.72 7.29
CA MET A 242 14.76 14.82 6.40
C MET A 242 13.63 13.96 6.96
N LYS A 243 12.38 14.48 6.92
CA LYS A 243 11.21 13.74 7.38
C LYS A 243 10.92 12.56 6.45
N TYR A 244 10.66 11.39 7.01
CA TYR A 244 10.32 10.21 6.22
C TYR A 244 9.19 9.40 6.81
N GLN A 245 8.47 8.71 5.94
CA GLN A 245 7.45 7.73 6.24
C GLN A 245 7.68 6.52 5.35
N THR A 246 7.82 5.34 5.97
CA THR A 246 8.00 4.09 5.25
C THR A 246 6.91 3.10 5.68
N GLU A 247 6.17 2.58 4.72
CA GLU A 247 5.25 1.46 4.85
C GLU A 247 5.84 0.27 4.11
N MET A 248 6.03 -0.84 4.80
CA MET A 248 6.82 -1.97 4.33
C MET A 248 6.04 -3.28 4.46
N GLY A 249 6.75 -4.38 4.42
CA GLY A 249 6.19 -5.71 4.44
C GLY A 249 5.44 -6.08 5.73
N GLY A 250 4.72 -7.18 5.66
CA GLY A 250 4.01 -7.78 6.78
C GLY A 250 4.06 -9.30 6.76
N LYS A 251 3.81 -9.90 7.93
CA LYS A 251 3.60 -11.34 8.10
C LYS A 251 2.37 -11.56 8.98
N ASN A 252 1.23 -11.13 8.46
CA ASN A 252 0.01 -10.94 9.22
C ASN A 252 -0.57 -12.26 9.69
N ALA A 253 -0.97 -12.30 10.95
CA ALA A 253 -1.52 -13.48 11.61
C ALA A 253 -3.03 -13.36 11.79
N ALA A 254 -3.75 -14.46 11.54
CA ALA A 254 -5.12 -14.63 11.95
C ALA A 254 -5.18 -15.74 13.03
N ILE A 255 -5.71 -15.43 14.20
CA ILE A 255 -5.91 -16.38 15.30
C ILE A 255 -7.35 -16.90 15.25
N VAL A 256 -7.52 -18.22 15.40
CA VAL A 256 -8.83 -18.88 15.47
C VAL A 256 -8.93 -19.63 16.79
N LEU A 257 -9.79 -19.16 17.69
CA LEU A 257 -10.03 -19.80 18.98
C LEU A 257 -11.18 -20.82 18.91
N LYS A 258 -11.28 -21.67 19.93
CA LYS A 258 -12.25 -22.77 20.02
C LYS A 258 -13.72 -22.37 19.90
N ASP A 259 -14.03 -21.14 20.28
CA ASP A 259 -15.39 -20.58 20.28
C ASP A 259 -15.71 -19.79 18.99
N ALA A 260 -14.75 -19.71 18.05
CA ALA A 260 -14.93 -18.99 16.78
C ALA A 260 -16.04 -19.60 15.91
N ASP A 261 -16.67 -18.76 15.11
CA ASP A 261 -17.45 -19.23 13.97
C ASP A 261 -16.49 -19.67 12.86
N VAL A 262 -16.31 -20.98 12.74
CA VAL A 262 -15.35 -21.58 11.82
C VAL A 262 -15.65 -21.22 10.37
N ALA A 263 -16.94 -21.20 9.98
CA ALA A 263 -17.31 -20.87 8.60
C ALA A 263 -16.99 -19.41 8.27
N GLN A 264 -17.28 -18.48 9.18
CA GLN A 264 -16.93 -17.07 9.04
C GLN A 264 -15.40 -16.89 9.02
N ALA A 265 -14.68 -17.54 9.95
CA ALA A 265 -13.23 -17.45 10.04
C ALA A 265 -12.56 -17.91 8.73
N VAL A 266 -12.97 -19.06 8.20
CA VAL A 266 -12.46 -19.60 6.92
C VAL A 266 -12.73 -18.62 5.77
N ALA A 267 -13.97 -18.12 5.64
CA ALA A 267 -14.31 -17.19 4.56
C ALA A 267 -13.45 -15.91 4.60
N MET A 268 -13.25 -15.31 5.78
CA MET A 268 -12.45 -14.10 5.97
C MET A 268 -10.95 -14.36 5.76
N ILE A 269 -10.43 -15.50 6.25
CA ILE A 269 -9.02 -15.87 6.09
C ILE A 269 -8.70 -16.15 4.62
N VAL A 270 -9.54 -16.90 3.90
CA VAL A 270 -9.37 -17.18 2.47
C VAL A 270 -9.41 -15.88 1.65
N SER A 271 -10.35 -14.98 1.96
CA SER A 271 -10.42 -13.65 1.32
C SER A 271 -9.15 -12.83 1.60
N GLY A 272 -8.74 -12.74 2.85
CA GLY A 272 -7.54 -12.01 3.26
C GLY A 272 -6.26 -12.54 2.65
N ALA A 273 -6.13 -13.88 2.54
CA ALA A 273 -4.91 -14.54 2.07
C ALA A 273 -4.76 -14.56 0.54
N PHE A 274 -5.84 -14.81 -0.21
CA PHE A 274 -5.72 -15.20 -1.61
C PHE A 274 -6.24 -14.16 -2.62
N ARG A 275 -7.10 -13.22 -2.24
CA ARG A 275 -7.45 -12.11 -3.12
C ARG A 275 -6.20 -11.31 -3.49
N SER A 276 -6.16 -10.76 -4.71
CA SER A 276 -4.98 -10.13 -5.34
C SER A 276 -3.77 -11.06 -5.39
N ALA A 277 -4.00 -12.38 -5.48
CA ALA A 277 -2.96 -13.41 -5.43
C ALA A 277 -2.04 -13.31 -4.20
N GLY A 278 -2.57 -12.86 -3.05
CA GLY A 278 -1.80 -12.65 -1.81
C GLY A 278 -0.80 -11.50 -1.86
N GLN A 279 -0.84 -10.66 -2.90
CA GLN A 279 0.10 -9.55 -3.14
C GLN A 279 -0.34 -8.27 -2.40
N LYS A 280 -0.68 -8.41 -1.13
CA LYS A 280 -1.05 -7.31 -0.23
C LYS A 280 -0.14 -7.32 0.99
N CYS A 281 0.36 -6.14 1.40
CA CYS A 281 1.14 -6.02 2.64
C CYS A 281 0.36 -6.50 3.87
N THR A 282 -0.98 -6.40 3.84
CA THR A 282 -1.91 -6.85 4.88
C THR A 282 -2.49 -8.24 4.65
N ALA A 283 -2.04 -9.00 3.63
CA ALA A 283 -2.56 -10.34 3.36
C ALA A 283 -2.37 -11.27 4.57
N THR A 284 -3.38 -12.08 4.88
CA THR A 284 -3.26 -13.16 5.87
C THR A 284 -2.26 -14.18 5.37
N SER A 285 -1.15 -14.35 6.03
CA SER A 285 -0.07 -15.25 5.60
C SER A 285 0.32 -16.29 6.65
N ARG A 286 -0.19 -16.12 7.88
CA ARG A 286 -0.11 -17.08 8.98
C ARG A 286 -1.48 -17.27 9.60
N VAL A 287 -1.87 -18.50 9.86
CA VAL A 287 -3.06 -18.80 10.66
C VAL A 287 -2.64 -19.57 11.90
N ILE A 288 -3.07 -19.13 13.05
CA ILE A 288 -2.77 -19.71 14.34
C ILE A 288 -4.07 -20.25 14.90
N VAL A 289 -4.18 -21.56 15.05
CA VAL A 289 -5.43 -22.23 15.39
C VAL A 289 -5.32 -22.93 16.73
N GLU A 290 -6.23 -22.66 17.67
CA GLU A 290 -6.31 -23.36 18.95
C GLU A 290 -6.53 -24.87 18.73
N GLN A 291 -5.78 -25.71 19.45
CA GLN A 291 -5.74 -27.16 19.27
C GLN A 291 -7.13 -27.80 19.21
N SER A 292 -8.04 -27.34 20.06
CA SER A 292 -9.40 -27.93 20.19
C SER A 292 -10.29 -27.75 18.94
N VAL A 293 -9.99 -26.80 18.07
CA VAL A 293 -10.74 -26.52 16.83
C VAL A 293 -9.91 -26.79 15.57
N TYR A 294 -8.66 -27.22 15.73
CA TYR A 294 -7.69 -27.35 14.64
C TYR A 294 -8.18 -28.24 13.49
N ASP A 295 -8.61 -29.47 13.78
CA ASP A 295 -9.03 -30.41 12.73
C ASP A 295 -10.29 -29.93 12.00
N THR A 296 -11.26 -29.38 12.74
CA THR A 296 -12.49 -28.84 12.16
C THR A 296 -12.17 -27.64 11.26
N PHE A 297 -11.30 -26.75 11.71
CA PHE A 297 -10.90 -25.57 10.95
C PHE A 297 -10.09 -25.92 9.70
N THR A 298 -9.09 -26.80 9.83
CA THR A 298 -8.21 -27.17 8.70
C THR A 298 -8.98 -27.91 7.62
N GLU A 299 -9.93 -28.79 7.96
CA GLU A 299 -10.78 -29.44 6.96
C GLU A 299 -11.67 -28.44 6.21
N ALA A 300 -12.32 -27.50 6.93
CA ALA A 300 -13.11 -26.45 6.29
C ALA A 300 -12.25 -25.54 5.42
N LEU A 301 -11.04 -25.19 5.86
CA LEU A 301 -10.08 -24.39 5.11
C LEU A 301 -9.64 -25.10 3.83
N ARG A 302 -9.33 -26.40 3.90
CA ARG A 302 -8.97 -27.23 2.74
C ARG A 302 -10.05 -27.17 1.67
N GLN A 303 -11.30 -27.43 2.06
CA GLN A 303 -12.45 -27.41 1.14
C GLN A 303 -12.61 -26.03 0.48
N ALA A 304 -12.47 -24.94 1.23
CA ALA A 304 -12.61 -23.59 0.70
C ALA A 304 -11.49 -23.22 -0.28
N VAL A 305 -10.26 -23.62 -0.02
CA VAL A 305 -9.10 -23.33 -0.88
C VAL A 305 -9.17 -24.11 -2.20
N GLU A 306 -9.59 -25.38 -2.17
CA GLU A 306 -9.77 -26.22 -3.36
C GLU A 306 -10.83 -25.66 -4.34
N GLN A 307 -11.75 -24.83 -3.85
CA GLN A 307 -12.84 -24.21 -4.63
C GLN A 307 -12.43 -22.87 -5.28
N ILE A 308 -11.22 -22.34 -4.99
CA ILE A 308 -10.78 -21.03 -5.51
C ILE A 308 -10.70 -21.09 -7.05
N GLN A 309 -11.41 -20.16 -7.70
CA GLN A 309 -11.37 -19.99 -9.15
C GLN A 309 -10.18 -19.12 -9.56
N ILE A 310 -9.28 -19.71 -10.35
CA ILE A 310 -8.14 -19.04 -10.96
C ILE A 310 -8.51 -18.74 -12.41
N ALA A 311 -8.42 -17.48 -12.81
CA ALA A 311 -8.80 -17.05 -14.15
C ALA A 311 -8.01 -15.80 -14.59
N PRO A 312 -8.01 -15.45 -15.89
CA PRO A 312 -7.45 -14.21 -16.38
C PRO A 312 -8.00 -12.99 -15.63
N ALA A 313 -7.15 -11.99 -15.39
CA ALA A 313 -7.50 -10.84 -14.56
C ALA A 313 -8.75 -10.08 -15.03
N LEU A 314 -9.03 -10.08 -16.33
CA LEU A 314 -10.20 -9.43 -16.92
C LEU A 314 -11.48 -10.27 -16.84
N ASP A 315 -11.39 -11.54 -16.43
CA ASP A 315 -12.59 -12.36 -16.22
C ASP A 315 -13.34 -11.88 -14.96
N PRO A 316 -14.62 -11.50 -15.07
CA PRO A 316 -15.41 -11.07 -13.91
C PRO A 316 -15.60 -12.16 -12.85
N GLY A 317 -15.44 -13.44 -13.21
CA GLY A 317 -15.49 -14.59 -12.31
C GLY A 317 -14.16 -14.90 -11.61
N ALA A 318 -13.06 -14.23 -11.96
CA ALA A 318 -11.75 -14.47 -11.37
C ALA A 318 -11.77 -14.15 -9.87
N TYR A 319 -11.53 -15.16 -9.05
CA TYR A 319 -11.24 -14.95 -7.62
C TYR A 319 -9.76 -14.65 -7.40
N LEU A 320 -8.89 -15.35 -8.12
CA LEU A 320 -7.44 -15.20 -8.10
C LEU A 320 -6.93 -15.03 -9.54
N GLY A 321 -6.20 -13.96 -9.79
CA GLY A 321 -5.48 -13.68 -11.02
C GLY A 321 -4.01 -14.14 -10.94
N PRO A 322 -3.19 -13.79 -11.96
CA PRO A 322 -1.75 -14.05 -11.94
C PRO A 322 -1.03 -13.18 -10.91
N VAL A 323 0.22 -13.53 -10.59
CA VAL A 323 1.15 -12.62 -9.94
C VAL A 323 1.75 -11.64 -10.95
N ALA A 324 2.20 -10.48 -10.49
CA ALA A 324 2.41 -9.30 -11.33
C ALA A 324 3.63 -9.39 -12.28
N SER A 325 4.60 -10.24 -12.03
CA SER A 325 5.84 -10.29 -12.83
C SER A 325 6.56 -11.63 -12.73
N ALA A 326 7.52 -11.86 -13.67
CA ALA A 326 8.39 -13.03 -13.64
C ALA A 326 9.15 -13.16 -12.32
N GLY A 327 9.75 -12.08 -11.82
CA GLY A 327 10.51 -12.10 -10.57
C GLY A 327 9.62 -12.44 -9.37
N GLN A 328 8.37 -11.97 -9.36
CA GLN A 328 7.41 -12.33 -8.32
C GLN A 328 6.97 -13.80 -8.43
N TYR A 329 6.76 -14.27 -9.65
CA TYR A 329 6.45 -15.69 -9.92
C TYR A 329 7.57 -16.61 -9.43
N GLU A 330 8.82 -16.34 -9.80
CA GLU A 330 9.99 -17.13 -9.39
C GLU A 330 10.15 -17.12 -7.86
N LYS A 331 10.00 -15.95 -7.22
CA LYS A 331 10.03 -15.84 -5.76
C LYS A 331 8.98 -16.73 -5.11
N VAL A 332 7.73 -16.66 -5.54
CA VAL A 332 6.63 -17.46 -4.95
C VAL A 332 6.86 -18.95 -5.19
N MET A 333 7.26 -19.35 -6.40
CA MET A 333 7.55 -20.75 -6.73
C MET A 333 8.72 -21.32 -5.91
N SER A 334 9.71 -20.50 -5.52
CA SER A 334 10.77 -20.91 -4.62
C SER A 334 10.24 -21.30 -3.23
N TYR A 335 9.29 -20.52 -2.68
CA TYR A 335 8.63 -20.83 -1.41
C TYR A 335 7.68 -22.03 -1.50
N ILE A 336 6.99 -22.22 -2.62
CA ILE A 336 6.19 -23.43 -2.87
C ILE A 336 7.08 -24.67 -2.91
N SER A 337 8.23 -24.58 -3.57
CA SER A 337 9.22 -25.66 -3.61
C SER A 337 9.78 -25.97 -2.21
N LEU A 338 9.99 -24.93 -1.39
CA LEU A 338 10.37 -25.09 0.02
C LEU A 338 9.27 -25.80 0.81
N ALA A 339 8.01 -25.35 0.68
CA ALA A 339 6.85 -25.95 1.35
C ALA A 339 6.73 -27.44 1.02
N ARG A 340 6.84 -27.83 -0.24
CA ARG A 340 6.74 -29.23 -0.69
C ARG A 340 7.85 -30.14 -0.14
N ARG A 341 9.01 -29.57 0.23
CA ARG A 341 10.11 -30.34 0.83
C ARG A 341 10.04 -30.45 2.35
N GLU A 342 9.51 -29.43 3.01
CA GLU A 342 9.71 -29.23 4.47
C GLU A 342 8.41 -29.12 5.27
N ALA A 343 7.25 -29.16 4.60
CA ALA A 343 5.93 -29.03 5.23
C ALA A 343 4.94 -30.08 4.71
N GLU A 344 3.84 -30.25 5.41
CA GLU A 344 2.66 -30.95 4.92
C GLU A 344 1.79 -29.99 4.12
N ILE A 345 1.40 -30.40 2.91
CA ILE A 345 0.49 -29.58 2.08
C ILE A 345 -0.95 -29.93 2.44
N LEU A 346 -1.60 -29.04 3.16
CA LEU A 346 -3.00 -29.19 3.54
C LEU A 346 -3.94 -29.01 2.34
N ALA A 347 -3.69 -28.02 1.52
CA ALA A 347 -4.50 -27.70 0.36
C ALA A 347 -3.67 -27.04 -0.74
N GLU A 348 -4.03 -27.34 -1.98
CA GLU A 348 -3.58 -26.65 -3.17
C GLU A 348 -4.80 -26.34 -4.03
N GLY A 349 -5.01 -25.08 -4.40
CA GLY A 349 -6.20 -24.65 -5.12
C GLY A 349 -6.30 -25.22 -6.55
N GLY A 350 -7.50 -25.17 -7.08
CA GLY A 350 -7.91 -25.86 -8.30
C GLY A 350 -7.13 -25.47 -9.57
N ALA A 351 -7.34 -26.25 -10.60
CA ALA A 351 -6.84 -25.95 -11.94
C ALA A 351 -7.65 -24.83 -12.58
N ALA A 352 -7.00 -24.02 -13.40
CA ALA A 352 -7.65 -22.98 -14.17
C ALA A 352 -7.49 -23.25 -15.66
N ALA A 353 -8.56 -23.19 -16.44
CA ALA A 353 -8.50 -23.21 -17.89
C ALA A 353 -8.05 -21.83 -18.41
N GLY A 354 -7.21 -21.81 -19.45
CA GLY A 354 -6.75 -20.55 -20.08
C GLY A 354 -5.65 -19.81 -19.33
N THR A 355 -4.89 -20.52 -18.49
CA THR A 355 -3.84 -19.91 -17.65
C THR A 355 -2.41 -20.35 -18.03
N GLU A 356 -2.25 -21.03 -19.17
CA GLU A 356 -0.99 -21.65 -19.58
C GLU A 356 0.09 -20.64 -19.97
N ASN A 357 -0.31 -19.43 -20.37
CA ASN A 357 0.60 -18.41 -20.88
C ASN A 357 0.86 -17.26 -19.90
N GLY A 358 0.46 -17.38 -18.63
CA GLY A 358 0.58 -16.30 -17.64
C GLY A 358 1.34 -16.70 -16.38
N TYR A 359 1.53 -15.74 -15.50
CA TYR A 359 2.21 -15.94 -14.20
C TYR A 359 1.23 -16.44 -13.12
N TYR A 360 0.52 -17.53 -13.40
CA TYR A 360 -0.46 -18.07 -12.46
C TYR A 360 0.19 -18.99 -11.44
N VAL A 361 -0.15 -18.75 -10.17
CA VAL A 361 0.30 -19.57 -9.04
C VAL A 361 -0.93 -20.11 -8.33
N ARG A 362 -0.97 -21.43 -8.11
CA ARG A 362 -2.04 -22.04 -7.31
C ARG A 362 -1.91 -21.65 -5.85
N PRO A 363 -3.01 -21.27 -5.18
CA PRO A 363 -2.98 -21.01 -3.75
C PRO A 363 -2.58 -22.27 -3.00
N LEU A 364 -1.67 -22.12 -2.04
CA LEU A 364 -1.12 -23.22 -1.27
C LEU A 364 -1.24 -22.94 0.24
N VAL A 365 -1.70 -23.95 0.98
CA VAL A 365 -1.72 -23.95 2.44
C VAL A 365 -0.82 -25.06 2.97
N ALA A 366 0.11 -24.69 3.83
CA ALA A 366 1.09 -25.60 4.45
C ALA A 366 0.86 -25.73 5.96
N THR A 367 0.99 -26.94 6.48
CA THR A 367 0.90 -27.30 7.90
C THR A 367 2.16 -28.04 8.36
N GLY A 368 2.20 -28.47 9.62
CA GLY A 368 3.36 -29.21 10.18
C GLY A 368 4.59 -28.32 10.37
N LEU A 369 4.41 -27.01 10.44
CA LEU A 369 5.46 -26.01 10.52
C LEU A 369 5.67 -25.54 11.95
N ASN A 370 6.93 -25.36 12.35
CA ASN A 370 7.25 -24.64 13.58
C ASN A 370 7.24 -23.11 13.35
N SER A 371 7.18 -22.32 14.44
CA SER A 371 7.10 -20.87 14.38
C SER A 371 8.31 -20.19 13.73
N SER A 372 9.48 -20.81 13.73
CA SER A 372 10.72 -20.27 13.14
C SER A 372 10.89 -20.57 11.65
N HIS A 373 10.02 -21.41 11.06
CA HIS A 373 10.13 -21.81 9.66
C HIS A 373 10.01 -20.59 8.72
N PRO A 374 10.76 -20.52 7.60
CA PRO A 374 10.70 -19.39 6.66
C PRO A 374 9.30 -19.09 6.13
N LEU A 375 8.45 -20.10 5.91
CA LEU A 375 7.05 -19.92 5.51
C LEU A 375 6.22 -19.18 6.57
N ILE A 376 6.63 -19.23 7.83
CA ILE A 376 5.96 -18.56 8.95
C ILE A 376 6.57 -17.19 9.25
N GLN A 377 7.87 -16.97 8.97
CA GLN A 377 8.58 -15.75 9.34
C GLN A 377 8.79 -14.77 8.17
N LYS A 378 8.96 -15.25 6.92
CA LYS A 378 9.30 -14.40 5.78
C LYS A 378 8.07 -13.96 4.99
N GLU A 379 8.09 -12.72 4.51
CA GLU A 379 7.07 -12.22 3.59
C GLU A 379 7.24 -12.84 2.20
N ILE A 380 6.27 -13.62 1.78
CA ILE A 380 6.25 -14.28 0.47
C ILE A 380 5.69 -13.35 -0.60
N PHE A 381 4.63 -12.61 -0.24
CA PHE A 381 3.89 -11.70 -1.12
C PHE A 381 3.24 -12.43 -2.31
N GLY A 382 2.64 -13.58 -2.01
CA GLY A 382 2.02 -14.49 -2.98
C GLY A 382 0.98 -15.38 -2.31
N PRO A 383 0.27 -16.23 -3.06
CA PRO A 383 -0.84 -17.02 -2.56
C PRO A 383 -0.37 -18.26 -1.76
N VAL A 384 0.46 -18.05 -0.75
CA VAL A 384 1.01 -19.10 0.11
C VAL A 384 0.79 -18.74 1.57
N MET A 385 0.15 -19.64 2.32
CA MET A 385 -0.21 -19.46 3.72
C MET A 385 0.28 -20.63 4.56
N GLY A 386 0.80 -20.33 5.77
CA GLY A 386 1.17 -21.35 6.76
C GLY A 386 0.15 -21.41 7.90
N VAL A 387 -0.17 -22.61 8.36
CA VAL A 387 -1.03 -22.83 9.54
C VAL A 387 -0.19 -23.46 10.64
N VAL A 388 -0.26 -22.90 11.84
CA VAL A 388 0.37 -23.41 13.06
C VAL A 388 -0.69 -23.63 14.14
N GLN A 389 -0.45 -24.62 14.99
CA GLN A 389 -1.32 -24.92 16.10
C GLN A 389 -0.86 -24.14 17.34
N ALA A 390 -1.80 -23.73 18.19
CA ALA A 390 -1.57 -23.13 19.48
C ALA A 390 -2.31 -23.94 20.57
N ASP A 391 -1.74 -24.01 21.77
CA ASP A 391 -2.35 -24.74 22.88
C ASP A 391 -3.61 -24.01 23.41
N ASP A 392 -3.51 -22.70 23.53
CA ASP A 392 -4.55 -21.81 24.06
C ASP A 392 -4.39 -20.37 23.54
N PHE A 393 -5.17 -19.42 24.08
CA PHE A 393 -5.08 -18.00 23.76
C PHE A 393 -3.70 -17.40 24.08
N GLU A 394 -3.08 -17.76 25.19
CA GLU A 394 -1.78 -17.21 25.61
C GLU A 394 -0.67 -17.63 24.62
N ASP A 395 -0.69 -18.88 24.21
CA ASP A 395 0.23 -19.37 23.19
C ASP A 395 -0.06 -18.75 21.82
N ALA A 396 -1.33 -18.60 21.45
CA ALA A 396 -1.72 -17.97 20.19
C ALA A 396 -1.25 -16.51 20.09
N ILE A 397 -1.37 -15.71 21.15
CA ILE A 397 -0.84 -14.33 21.22
C ILE A 397 0.68 -14.32 21.15
N ARG A 398 1.36 -15.22 21.85
CA ARG A 398 2.80 -15.35 21.77
C ARG A 398 3.26 -15.62 20.32
N LEU A 399 2.65 -16.59 19.64
CA LEU A 399 2.92 -16.94 18.24
C LEU A 399 2.57 -15.78 17.29
N CYS A 400 1.47 -15.07 17.52
CA CYS A 400 1.09 -13.90 16.74
C CYS A 400 2.18 -12.83 16.79
N ASN A 401 2.72 -12.58 17.97
CA ASN A 401 3.73 -11.56 18.22
C ASN A 401 5.15 -11.98 17.83
N ASP A 402 5.40 -13.27 17.59
CA ASP A 402 6.69 -13.83 17.19
C ASP A 402 6.97 -13.58 15.70
N SER A 403 7.27 -12.34 15.38
CA SER A 403 7.67 -11.87 14.06
C SER A 403 8.38 -10.51 14.14
N ILE A 404 9.28 -10.25 13.21
CA ILE A 404 9.89 -8.93 13.03
C ILE A 404 8.87 -7.90 12.47
N TYR A 405 7.76 -8.37 11.94
CA TYR A 405 6.67 -7.57 11.39
C TYR A 405 5.57 -7.32 12.41
N GLY A 406 4.79 -6.29 12.16
CA GLY A 406 3.63 -5.93 12.99
C GLY A 406 2.67 -5.02 12.23
N LEU A 407 2.30 -5.37 10.98
CA LEU A 407 1.41 -4.52 10.18
C LEU A 407 -0.05 -4.74 10.58
N SER A 408 -0.55 -5.97 10.47
CA SER A 408 -1.94 -6.30 10.76
C SER A 408 -2.05 -7.66 11.45
N ALA A 409 -3.08 -7.82 12.30
CA ALA A 409 -3.46 -9.09 12.90
C ALA A 409 -4.97 -9.18 13.10
N SER A 410 -5.50 -10.40 13.15
CA SER A 410 -6.90 -10.67 13.37
C SER A 410 -7.12 -11.79 14.38
N LEU A 411 -8.25 -11.72 15.13
CA LEU A 411 -8.71 -12.76 16.04
C LEU A 411 -10.14 -13.14 15.70
N PHE A 412 -10.43 -14.44 15.68
CA PHE A 412 -11.79 -14.98 15.57
C PHE A 412 -12.20 -15.62 16.89
N THR A 413 -13.20 -15.03 17.54
CA THR A 413 -13.74 -15.47 18.85
C THR A 413 -15.13 -14.87 19.09
N ARG A 414 -15.91 -15.49 19.96
CA ARG A 414 -17.16 -14.93 20.52
C ARG A 414 -16.97 -14.41 21.95
N ASP A 415 -15.82 -14.64 22.58
CA ASP A 415 -15.50 -14.14 23.91
C ASP A 415 -15.02 -12.69 23.83
N LEU A 416 -15.86 -11.76 24.30
CA LEU A 416 -15.58 -10.33 24.32
C LEU A 416 -14.34 -9.98 25.17
N ARG A 417 -14.07 -10.73 26.24
CA ARG A 417 -12.91 -10.50 27.10
C ARG A 417 -11.61 -10.84 26.35
N LEU A 418 -11.57 -11.96 25.62
CA LEU A 418 -10.41 -12.34 24.81
C LEU A 418 -10.25 -11.40 23.62
N ALA A 419 -11.36 -10.91 23.05
CA ALA A 419 -11.33 -9.89 22.01
C ALA A 419 -10.63 -8.60 22.49
N HIS A 420 -10.99 -8.06 23.65
CA HIS A 420 -10.33 -6.86 24.20
C HIS A 420 -8.87 -7.13 24.55
N ARG A 421 -8.55 -8.27 25.16
CA ARG A 421 -7.15 -8.62 25.42
C ARG A 421 -6.32 -8.69 24.15
N PHE A 422 -6.84 -9.28 23.08
CA PHE A 422 -6.17 -9.31 21.78
C PHE A 422 -5.89 -7.90 21.25
N LEU A 423 -6.88 -6.99 21.32
CA LEU A 423 -6.70 -5.61 20.86
C LEU A 423 -5.57 -4.89 21.61
N ASP A 424 -5.36 -5.22 22.88
CA ASP A 424 -4.33 -4.62 23.72
C ASP A 424 -2.96 -5.33 23.59
N GLU A 425 -2.95 -6.65 23.42
CA GLU A 425 -1.74 -7.48 23.52
C GLU A 425 -1.08 -7.78 22.15
N ALA A 426 -1.81 -7.64 21.04
CA ALA A 426 -1.25 -7.91 19.71
C ALA A 426 -0.31 -6.79 19.24
N ASN A 427 0.94 -7.15 18.94
CA ASN A 427 1.97 -6.21 18.48
C ASN A 427 1.87 -5.91 16.98
N ALA A 428 0.70 -5.43 16.56
CA ALA A 428 0.41 -4.97 15.20
C ALA A 428 -0.27 -3.61 15.22
N GLY A 429 -0.02 -2.80 14.20
CA GLY A 429 -0.59 -1.46 14.12
C GLY A 429 -2.07 -1.43 13.74
N MET A 430 -2.55 -2.49 13.09
CA MET A 430 -3.94 -2.68 12.71
C MET A 430 -4.44 -4.02 13.22
N VAL A 431 -5.32 -4.00 14.21
CA VAL A 431 -5.85 -5.20 14.87
C VAL A 431 -7.35 -5.28 14.73
N ARG A 432 -7.89 -6.47 14.49
CA ARG A 432 -9.30 -6.68 14.18
C ARG A 432 -9.85 -7.94 14.86
N VAL A 433 -11.14 -7.93 15.11
CA VAL A 433 -11.84 -9.09 15.64
C VAL A 433 -12.95 -9.48 14.66
N ASN A 434 -13.03 -10.76 14.32
CA ASN A 434 -14.00 -11.35 13.40
C ASN A 434 -14.03 -10.68 12.01
N GLN A 435 -12.87 -10.25 11.53
CA GLN A 435 -12.65 -9.66 10.21
C GLN A 435 -11.33 -10.16 9.63
N GLU A 436 -11.15 -10.01 8.30
CA GLU A 436 -9.88 -10.33 7.65
C GLU A 436 -8.77 -9.37 8.07
N THR A 437 -7.50 -9.77 7.97
CA THR A 437 -6.35 -8.90 8.23
C THR A 437 -6.19 -7.80 7.17
N ALA A 438 -6.74 -8.00 5.97
CA ALA A 438 -6.63 -7.09 4.85
C ALA A 438 -7.71 -5.99 4.87
N GLY A 439 -7.38 -4.87 4.19
CA GLY A 439 -8.29 -3.72 4.03
C GLY A 439 -8.35 -2.83 5.29
N VAL A 440 -8.33 -1.53 5.10
CA VAL A 440 -8.57 -0.49 6.13
C VAL A 440 -9.43 0.57 5.48
N GLU A 441 -10.35 1.14 6.23
CA GLU A 441 -11.14 2.28 5.78
C GLU A 441 -10.23 3.48 5.49
N TYR A 442 -10.54 4.25 4.44
CA TYR A 442 -9.66 5.35 3.99
C TYR A 442 -9.53 6.51 4.99
N GLN A 443 -10.50 6.67 5.90
CA GLN A 443 -10.49 7.67 6.96
C GLN A 443 -9.77 7.19 8.24
N ALA A 444 -9.44 5.89 8.33
CA ALA A 444 -8.71 5.34 9.46
C ALA A 444 -7.19 5.39 9.22
N PRO A 445 -6.37 5.62 10.26
CA PRO A 445 -4.93 5.56 10.14
C PRO A 445 -4.46 4.16 9.68
N PHE A 446 -3.54 4.14 8.71
CA PHE A 446 -2.91 2.94 8.18
C PHE A 446 -1.45 2.90 8.61
N GLY A 447 -0.96 1.75 9.05
CA GLY A 447 0.44 1.50 9.34
C GLY A 447 0.63 0.47 10.43
N GLY A 448 1.86 0.00 10.55
CA GLY A 448 2.27 -1.07 11.43
C GLY A 448 3.15 -0.62 12.60
N LEU A 449 3.66 -1.62 13.29
CA LEU A 449 4.68 -1.55 14.31
C LEU A 449 5.93 -2.31 13.82
N LYS A 450 6.97 -2.35 14.62
CA LYS A 450 8.22 -3.09 14.35
C LYS A 450 8.80 -2.70 12.97
N GLN A 451 9.20 -3.69 12.15
CA GLN A 451 9.79 -3.44 10.82
C GLN A 451 8.74 -3.29 9.70
N SER A 452 7.45 -3.21 10.02
CA SER A 452 6.42 -2.98 9.00
C SER A 452 6.25 -1.52 8.64
N SER A 453 6.52 -0.59 9.54
CA SER A 453 6.31 0.85 9.30
C SER A 453 7.27 1.70 10.12
N SER A 454 7.55 2.91 9.64
CA SER A 454 8.12 3.96 10.47
C SER A 454 7.10 4.46 11.52
N HIS A 455 7.51 5.43 12.36
CA HIS A 455 6.71 5.87 13.51
C HIS A 455 5.46 6.69 13.18
N THR A 456 5.23 7.04 11.90
CA THR A 456 4.05 7.78 11.44
C THR A 456 2.98 6.84 10.90
N ARG A 457 1.80 7.38 10.58
CA ARG A 457 0.68 6.64 9.96
C ARG A 457 0.26 7.30 8.67
N GLU A 458 -0.15 6.47 7.71
CA GLU A 458 -0.79 6.91 6.46
C GLU A 458 -2.30 6.97 6.64
N GLN A 459 -2.99 7.54 5.68
CA GLN A 459 -4.44 7.69 5.61
C GLN A 459 -5.06 8.47 6.80
N GLY A 460 -6.35 8.73 6.69
CA GLY A 460 -7.06 9.53 7.66
C GLY A 460 -6.40 10.88 7.95
N GLN A 461 -6.64 11.42 9.11
CA GLN A 461 -6.02 12.66 9.58
C GLN A 461 -4.52 12.48 9.91
N ALA A 462 -4.09 11.26 10.24
CA ALA A 462 -2.70 10.98 10.56
C ALA A 462 -1.74 11.29 9.40
N ALA A 463 -2.20 11.13 8.14
CA ALA A 463 -1.40 11.53 6.99
C ALA A 463 -1.12 13.05 6.96
N LEU A 464 -2.05 13.88 7.40
CA LEU A 464 -1.84 15.34 7.47
C LEU A 464 -0.77 15.70 8.49
N ASP A 465 -0.63 14.92 9.57
CA ASP A 465 0.43 15.07 10.56
C ASP A 465 1.82 14.78 9.97
N PHE A 466 1.88 13.82 9.07
CA PHE A 466 3.13 13.55 8.36
C PHE A 466 3.49 14.67 7.38
N TYR A 467 2.55 15.10 6.52
CA TYR A 467 2.81 16.07 5.45
C TYR A 467 2.85 17.53 5.90
N SER A 468 2.87 17.81 7.19
CA SER A 468 2.96 19.15 7.72
C SER A 468 3.88 19.26 8.94
N ALA A 469 4.32 20.47 9.25
CA ALA A 469 5.03 20.80 10.46
C ALA A 469 4.19 21.77 11.30
N ILE A 470 4.36 21.70 12.63
CA ILE A 470 3.71 22.63 13.57
C ILE A 470 4.62 23.86 13.75
N LYS A 471 4.07 25.04 13.56
CA LYS A 471 4.69 26.31 13.91
C LYS A 471 3.93 26.96 15.07
N THR A 472 4.62 27.24 16.16
CA THR A 472 4.09 28.02 17.27
C THR A 472 4.29 29.51 16.99
N CYS A 473 3.22 30.30 17.15
CA CYS A 473 3.19 31.72 16.90
C CYS A 473 2.75 32.45 18.18
N ALA A 474 3.35 33.61 18.44
CA ALA A 474 2.94 34.50 19.51
C ALA A 474 2.89 35.94 18.99
N ILE A 475 1.89 36.70 19.43
CA ILE A 475 1.72 38.12 19.12
C ILE A 475 1.45 38.85 20.42
N SER A 476 2.31 39.79 20.80
CA SER A 476 2.01 40.75 21.83
C SER A 476 1.22 41.92 21.20
N TYR A 477 0.16 42.35 21.86
CA TYR A 477 -0.70 43.44 21.42
C TYR A 477 -0.83 44.54 22.48
N GLU A 478 0.07 44.53 23.45
CA GLU A 478 0.31 45.61 24.40
C GLU A 478 1.49 46.48 24.04
#